data_0324147a74886ca5474d87db9e0dc947
#
_entry.id   0324147a74886ca5474d87db9e0dc947
#
_cell.length_a   1.000
_cell.length_b   1.000
_cell.length_c   1.000
_cell.angle_alpha   90.00
_cell.angle_beta   90.00
_cell.angle_gamma   90.00
#
_symmetry.space_group_name_H-M   'P 1'
#
loop_
_entity.id
_entity.type
_entity.pdbx_description
1 polymer ?
#
loop_
_entity_poly.entity_id
_entity_poly.type
_entity_poly.pdbx_seq_one_letter_code
_entity_poly.pdbx_strand_id
1 'polypeptide(L)'
;MCIRDRGEVDLICKQDGIIAGLEVFERVFALLDPDTKVELYCKDGEEVKNGQLMGKVKGDIRVLLSGERVALNYLQRMSGIATYTNSVAKLLEGSKIKLLDTRKTTPNMRIFEKYAVRAGGGYNHRYNLSDGVLLKDNHIGAAGSVTKAVQMAKEYAPFVRKIEV
;
A
#
# COMPACT_ATOMS: atom_id res chain seq x y z
N MET A 1 33.18 9.11 -21.49
CA MET A 1 32.62 7.91 -20.88
C MET A 1 31.35 7.59 -21.66
N CYS A 2 31.36 6.52 -22.45
CA CYS A 2 30.23 6.12 -23.29
C CYS A 2 29.20 5.42 -22.38
N ILE A 3 28.09 6.11 -22.00
CA ILE A 3 27.07 5.61 -21.10
C ILE A 3 26.06 4.72 -21.88
N ARG A 4 26.53 3.84 -22.76
CA ARG A 4 25.70 2.89 -23.52
C ARG A 4 25.82 1.45 -23.02
N ASP A 5 26.49 1.25 -21.89
CA ASP A 5 26.73 -0.08 -21.37
C ASP A 5 25.53 -0.58 -20.58
N ARG A 6 25.18 -1.85 -20.76
CA ARG A 6 24.22 -2.55 -19.91
C ARG A 6 24.88 -2.88 -18.59
N GLY A 7 24.13 -2.72 -17.50
CA GLY A 7 24.55 -3.02 -16.15
C GLY A 7 23.57 -3.93 -15.43
N GLU A 8 24.01 -4.42 -14.28
CA GLU A 8 23.20 -5.18 -13.34
C GLU A 8 23.40 -4.57 -11.94
N VAL A 9 22.33 -4.38 -11.20
CA VAL A 9 22.33 -3.87 -9.82
C VAL A 9 21.53 -4.77 -8.92
N ASP A 10 21.99 -4.92 -7.68
CA ASP A 10 21.34 -5.72 -6.64
C ASP A 10 20.37 -4.86 -5.85
N LEU A 11 19.17 -5.39 -5.60
CA LEU A 11 18.21 -4.85 -4.64
C LEU A 11 18.44 -5.53 -3.28
N ILE A 12 19.04 -4.80 -2.34
CA ILE A 12 19.43 -5.31 -1.02
C ILE A 12 18.61 -4.63 0.07
N CYS A 13 18.02 -5.44 0.96
CA CYS A 13 17.32 -4.96 2.14
C CYS A 13 18.31 -4.31 3.13
N LYS A 14 17.95 -3.15 3.68
CA LYS A 14 18.79 -2.42 4.65
C LYS A 14 18.25 -2.44 6.07
N GLN A 15 17.05 -3.01 6.27
CA GLN A 15 16.41 -3.08 7.59
C GLN A 15 15.40 -4.22 7.59
N ASP A 16 15.28 -4.94 8.71
CA ASP A 16 14.25 -5.97 8.89
C ASP A 16 12.85 -5.38 8.75
N GLY A 17 11.94 -6.11 8.11
CA GLY A 17 10.56 -5.66 7.94
C GLY A 17 9.73 -6.54 7.02
N ILE A 18 8.56 -6.02 6.62
CA ILE A 18 7.66 -6.63 5.65
C ILE A 18 7.82 -5.89 4.33
N ILE A 19 8.17 -6.60 3.28
CA ILE A 19 8.30 -6.02 1.94
C ILE A 19 6.91 -5.77 1.33
N ALA A 20 6.73 -4.61 0.68
CA ALA A 20 5.54 -4.30 -0.10
C ALA A 20 5.84 -3.29 -1.21
N GLY A 21 5.28 -3.53 -2.41
CA GLY A 21 5.41 -2.65 -3.56
C GLY A 21 6.39 -3.13 -4.62
N LEU A 22 6.70 -4.42 -4.66
CA LEU A 22 7.61 -5.01 -5.65
C LEU A 22 7.09 -4.84 -7.08
N GLU A 23 5.78 -5.00 -7.32
CA GLU A 23 5.17 -4.71 -8.63
C GLU A 23 5.36 -3.25 -9.05
N VAL A 24 5.25 -2.30 -8.11
CA VAL A 24 5.46 -0.88 -8.39
C VAL A 24 6.93 -0.62 -8.72
N PHE A 25 7.84 -1.25 -7.98
CA PHE A 25 9.28 -1.18 -8.24
C PHE A 25 9.62 -1.66 -9.66
N GLU A 26 9.13 -2.83 -10.05
CA GLU A 26 9.30 -3.38 -11.40
C GLU A 26 8.69 -2.47 -12.46
N ARG A 27 7.47 -1.96 -12.22
CA ARG A 27 6.75 -1.12 -13.16
C ARG A 27 7.47 0.18 -13.50
N VAL A 28 8.20 0.77 -12.56
CA VAL A 28 9.00 1.99 -12.81
C VAL A 28 10.03 1.73 -13.90
N PHE A 29 10.76 0.62 -13.84
CA PHE A 29 11.76 0.29 -14.86
C PHE A 29 11.11 -0.08 -16.20
N ALA A 30 10.04 -0.87 -16.18
CA ALA A 30 9.30 -1.24 -17.40
C ALA A 30 8.70 -0.03 -18.14
N LEU A 31 8.36 1.05 -17.43
CA LEU A 31 7.88 2.30 -18.05
C LEU A 31 9.02 3.12 -18.66
N LEU A 32 10.22 3.02 -18.16
CA LEU A 32 11.40 3.71 -18.70
C LEU A 32 12.01 2.99 -19.90
N ASP A 33 12.07 1.66 -19.84
CA ASP A 33 12.59 0.82 -20.90
C ASP A 33 12.02 -0.60 -20.76
N PRO A 34 11.22 -1.08 -21.73
CA PRO A 34 10.62 -2.42 -21.69
C PRO A 34 11.64 -3.57 -21.78
N ASP A 35 12.87 -3.29 -22.22
CA ASP A 35 13.95 -4.26 -22.26
C ASP A 35 14.69 -4.43 -20.93
N THR A 36 14.41 -3.58 -19.95
CA THR A 36 14.94 -3.72 -18.59
C THR A 36 14.27 -4.91 -17.90
N LYS A 37 15.09 -5.79 -17.34
CA LYS A 37 14.63 -6.99 -16.63
C LYS A 37 14.80 -6.83 -15.13
N VAL A 38 13.72 -7.10 -14.39
CA VAL A 38 13.71 -7.16 -12.94
C VAL A 38 13.48 -8.62 -12.54
N GLU A 39 14.38 -9.15 -11.73
CA GLU A 39 14.27 -10.49 -11.14
C GLU A 39 14.10 -10.33 -9.63
N LEU A 40 12.99 -10.84 -9.08
CA LEU A 40 12.65 -10.70 -7.67
C LEU A 40 12.74 -12.06 -6.97
N TYR A 41 13.32 -12.08 -5.75
CA TYR A 41 13.56 -13.29 -4.95
C TYR A 41 12.66 -13.38 -3.71
N CYS A 42 11.74 -12.42 -3.54
CA CYS A 42 10.75 -12.37 -2.48
C CYS A 42 9.42 -11.85 -3.03
N LYS A 43 8.36 -11.95 -2.23
CA LYS A 43 7.01 -11.50 -2.58
C LYS A 43 6.51 -10.49 -1.55
N ASP A 44 5.59 -9.63 -1.99
CA ASP A 44 4.93 -8.69 -1.10
C ASP A 44 4.22 -9.43 0.06
N GLY A 45 4.41 -8.90 1.27
CA GLY A 45 3.92 -9.51 2.51
C GLY A 45 4.92 -10.44 3.20
N GLU A 46 6.03 -10.80 2.58
CA GLU A 46 7.08 -11.60 3.21
C GLU A 46 7.94 -10.77 4.16
N GLU A 47 8.44 -11.42 5.20
CA GLU A 47 9.43 -10.85 6.11
C GLU A 47 10.80 -10.89 5.46
N VAL A 48 11.48 -9.74 5.41
CA VAL A 48 12.84 -9.60 4.87
C VAL A 48 13.81 -9.13 5.95
N LYS A 49 15.08 -9.51 5.80
CA LYS A 49 16.14 -9.23 6.78
C LYS A 49 17.18 -8.26 6.23
N ASN A 50 17.81 -7.53 7.13
CA ASN A 50 18.94 -6.67 6.77
C ASN A 50 20.05 -7.49 6.07
N GLY A 51 20.52 -6.98 4.93
CA GLY A 51 21.51 -7.65 4.08
C GLY A 51 20.94 -8.67 3.09
N GLN A 52 19.63 -9.00 3.16
CA GLN A 52 19.00 -9.94 2.24
C GLN A 52 19.00 -9.39 0.81
N LEU A 53 19.42 -10.22 -0.15
CA LEU A 53 19.26 -9.96 -1.58
C LEU A 53 17.79 -10.22 -1.96
N MET A 54 17.06 -9.16 -2.32
CA MET A 54 15.64 -9.23 -2.67
C MET A 54 15.38 -9.35 -4.16
N GLY A 55 16.36 -8.99 -4.97
CA GLY A 55 16.23 -9.06 -6.43
C GLY A 55 17.42 -8.43 -7.16
N LYS A 56 17.30 -8.42 -8.48
CA LYS A 56 18.29 -7.82 -9.40
C LYS A 56 17.58 -7.05 -10.51
N VAL A 57 18.18 -5.96 -10.94
CA VAL A 57 17.71 -5.19 -12.10
C VAL A 57 18.83 -5.10 -13.13
N LYS A 58 18.50 -5.47 -14.38
CA LYS A 58 19.46 -5.51 -15.50
C LYS A 58 18.94 -4.74 -16.69
N GLY A 59 19.68 -3.74 -17.14
CA GLY A 59 19.26 -2.88 -18.24
C GLY A 59 20.32 -1.86 -18.65
N ASP A 60 19.92 -0.85 -19.43
CA ASP A 60 20.76 0.31 -19.76
C ASP A 60 21.07 1.07 -18.45
N ILE A 61 22.34 1.40 -18.22
CA ILE A 61 22.79 2.06 -16.98
C ILE A 61 22.06 3.40 -16.75
N ARG A 62 21.72 4.15 -17.79
CA ARG A 62 20.96 5.41 -17.65
C ARG A 62 19.55 5.17 -17.15
N VAL A 63 18.92 4.08 -17.61
CA VAL A 63 17.59 3.67 -17.13
C VAL A 63 17.66 3.26 -15.66
N LEU A 64 18.66 2.44 -15.31
CA LEU A 64 18.88 2.01 -13.93
C LEU A 64 19.04 3.22 -12.98
N LEU A 65 19.90 4.17 -13.33
CA LEU A 65 20.15 5.38 -12.53
C LEU A 65 18.93 6.31 -12.47
N SER A 66 18.17 6.44 -13.57
CA SER A 66 17.00 7.32 -13.62
C SER A 66 15.80 6.77 -12.84
N GLY A 67 15.61 5.44 -12.87
CA GLY A 67 14.48 4.77 -12.23
C GLY A 67 14.68 4.50 -10.74
N GLU A 68 15.94 4.32 -10.31
CA GLU A 68 16.30 3.89 -8.96
C GLU A 68 15.55 4.66 -7.85
N ARG A 69 15.66 6.00 -7.87
CA ARG A 69 15.12 6.80 -6.77
C ARG A 69 13.61 6.73 -6.66
N VAL A 70 12.91 6.76 -7.79
CA VAL A 70 11.45 6.65 -7.81
C VAL A 70 11.02 5.26 -7.37
N ALA A 71 11.62 4.21 -7.91
CA ALA A 71 11.33 2.82 -7.54
C ALA A 71 11.54 2.55 -6.05
N LEU A 72 12.69 2.99 -5.50
CA LEU A 72 12.99 2.84 -4.08
C LEU A 72 12.09 3.67 -3.18
N ASN A 73 11.69 4.88 -3.58
CA ASN A 73 10.80 5.71 -2.77
C ASN A 73 9.43 5.03 -2.55
N TYR A 74 8.84 4.44 -3.60
CA TYR A 74 7.61 3.66 -3.47
C TYR A 74 7.82 2.41 -2.63
N LEU A 75 8.85 1.62 -2.93
CA LEU A 75 9.14 0.38 -2.22
C LEU A 75 9.38 0.62 -0.73
N GLN A 76 10.17 1.62 -0.38
CA GLN A 76 10.47 1.97 1.02
C GLN A 76 9.23 2.48 1.74
N ARG A 77 8.43 3.36 1.10
CA ARG A 77 7.19 3.87 1.69
C ARG A 77 6.20 2.75 1.98
N MET A 78 5.94 1.90 0.98
CA MET A 78 4.98 0.80 1.09
C MET A 78 5.46 -0.25 2.10
N SER A 79 6.73 -0.62 2.08
CA SER A 79 7.30 -1.56 3.06
C SER A 79 7.29 -1.02 4.48
N GLY A 80 7.51 0.28 4.67
CA GLY A 80 7.39 0.93 5.97
C GLY A 80 5.97 0.83 6.53
N ILE A 81 4.94 1.07 5.70
CA ILE A 81 3.53 0.93 6.09
C ILE A 81 3.21 -0.54 6.40
N ALA A 82 3.64 -1.48 5.55
CA ALA A 82 3.42 -2.91 5.76
C ALA A 82 4.08 -3.40 7.06
N THR A 83 5.31 -2.98 7.32
CA THR A 83 6.06 -3.32 8.54
C THR A 83 5.37 -2.82 9.80
N TYR A 84 4.95 -1.55 9.82
CA TYR A 84 4.22 -0.98 10.95
C TYR A 84 2.87 -1.66 11.15
N THR A 85 2.12 -1.89 10.05
CA THR A 85 0.86 -2.62 10.10
C THR A 85 1.04 -4.01 10.70
N ASN A 86 2.08 -4.74 10.27
CA ASN A 86 2.39 -6.08 10.77
C ASN A 86 2.71 -6.08 12.27
N SER A 87 3.47 -5.10 12.76
CA SER A 87 3.78 -4.98 14.19
C SER A 87 2.50 -4.81 15.04
N VAL A 88 1.53 -4.04 14.55
CA VAL A 88 0.23 -3.86 15.24
C VAL A 88 -0.65 -5.10 15.08
N ALA A 89 -0.70 -5.69 13.89
CA ALA A 89 -1.50 -6.89 13.62
C ALA A 89 -1.08 -8.07 14.50
N LYS A 90 0.22 -8.25 14.74
CA LYS A 90 0.77 -9.28 15.65
C LYS A 90 0.27 -9.11 17.09
N LEU A 91 0.04 -7.89 17.57
CA LEU A 91 -0.51 -7.66 18.91
C LEU A 91 -1.98 -8.09 19.04
N LEU A 92 -2.68 -8.25 17.91
CA LEU A 92 -4.08 -8.63 17.86
C LEU A 92 -4.27 -10.14 17.56
N GLU A 93 -3.19 -10.89 17.40
CA GLU A 93 -3.24 -12.33 17.17
C GLU A 93 -4.00 -13.05 18.29
N GLY A 94 -4.84 -14.01 17.90
CA GLY A 94 -5.70 -14.74 18.83
C GLY A 94 -6.98 -13.98 19.25
N SER A 95 -7.12 -12.69 18.90
CA SER A 95 -8.33 -11.92 19.15
C SER A 95 -9.29 -11.96 17.95
N LYS A 96 -10.54 -11.50 18.16
CA LYS A 96 -11.51 -11.29 17.06
C LYS A 96 -11.42 -9.90 16.43
N ILE A 97 -10.48 -9.07 16.88
CA ILE A 97 -10.30 -7.70 16.43
C ILE A 97 -9.61 -7.70 15.06
N LYS A 98 -10.09 -6.87 14.15
CA LYS A 98 -9.47 -6.65 12.83
C LYS A 98 -8.90 -5.23 12.76
N LEU A 99 -7.63 -5.12 12.42
CA LEU A 99 -6.98 -3.83 12.16
C LEU A 99 -7.43 -3.31 10.80
N LEU A 100 -8.06 -2.14 10.77
CA LEU A 100 -8.54 -1.48 9.55
C LEU A 100 -7.75 -0.21 9.27
N ASP A 101 -7.54 0.08 7.99
CA ASP A 101 -7.04 1.38 7.54
C ASP A 101 -8.15 2.45 7.55
N THR A 102 -7.82 3.65 7.08
CA THR A 102 -8.77 4.75 6.93
C THR A 102 -8.59 5.43 5.57
N ARG A 103 -9.42 6.45 5.29
CA ARG A 103 -9.26 7.34 4.13
C ARG A 103 -8.27 8.49 4.36
N LYS A 104 -7.63 8.57 5.52
CA LYS A 104 -6.61 9.57 5.86
C LYS A 104 -5.27 9.15 5.26
N THR A 105 -5.16 9.22 3.95
CA THR A 105 -4.00 8.82 3.16
C THR A 105 -3.27 10.04 2.59
N THR A 106 -2.00 9.87 2.26
CA THR A 106 -1.24 10.86 1.49
C THR A 106 -1.96 11.12 0.14
N PRO A 107 -2.09 12.37 -0.31
CA PRO A 107 -2.69 12.67 -1.61
C PRO A 107 -2.07 11.83 -2.73
N ASN A 108 -2.92 11.27 -3.59
CA ASN A 108 -2.58 10.38 -4.70
C ASN A 108 -1.91 9.05 -4.32
N MET A 109 -1.69 8.76 -3.02
CA MET A 109 -1.02 7.54 -2.57
C MET A 109 -1.98 6.47 -2.04
N ARG A 110 -3.30 6.71 -2.04
CA ARG A 110 -4.29 5.81 -1.39
C ARG A 110 -4.23 4.38 -1.88
N ILE A 111 -4.09 4.15 -3.18
CA ILE A 111 -4.02 2.81 -3.75
C ILE A 111 -2.82 2.03 -3.20
N PHE A 112 -1.66 2.68 -3.12
CA PHE A 112 -0.41 2.09 -2.65
C PHE A 112 -0.43 1.88 -1.13
N GLU A 113 -0.90 2.86 -0.37
CA GLU A 113 -0.94 2.79 1.10
C GLU A 113 -1.94 1.73 1.59
N LYS A 114 -3.13 1.64 0.97
CA LYS A 114 -4.11 0.59 1.29
C LYS A 114 -3.63 -0.81 0.90
N TYR A 115 -2.93 -0.94 -0.22
CA TYR A 115 -2.28 -2.19 -0.60
C TYR A 115 -1.24 -2.60 0.44
N ALA A 116 -0.37 -1.67 0.85
CA ALA A 116 0.68 -1.92 1.85
C ALA A 116 0.11 -2.34 3.22
N VAL A 117 -1.02 -1.77 3.65
CA VAL A 117 -1.74 -2.22 4.86
C VAL A 117 -2.15 -3.69 4.74
N ARG A 118 -2.66 -4.12 3.58
CA ARG A 118 -3.02 -5.53 3.36
C ARG A 118 -1.79 -6.44 3.36
N ALA A 119 -0.71 -6.03 2.70
CA ALA A 119 0.55 -6.77 2.70
C ALA A 119 1.12 -6.95 4.12
N GLY A 120 0.90 -5.98 5.01
CA GLY A 120 1.27 -6.05 6.42
C GLY A 120 0.32 -6.86 7.32
N GLY A 121 -0.75 -7.47 6.76
CA GLY A 121 -1.73 -8.28 7.52
C GLY A 121 -2.91 -7.50 8.09
N GLY A 122 -3.07 -6.23 7.74
CA GLY A 122 -4.27 -5.44 8.03
C GLY A 122 -5.38 -5.65 7.00
N TYR A 123 -6.48 -4.94 7.19
CA TYR A 123 -7.65 -4.96 6.30
C TYR A 123 -7.97 -3.56 5.81
N ASN A 124 -8.61 -3.48 4.64
CA ASN A 124 -9.05 -2.20 4.11
C ASN A 124 -10.47 -1.87 4.58
N HIS A 125 -10.64 -0.67 5.08
CA HIS A 125 -11.92 0.00 5.19
C HIS A 125 -12.32 0.58 3.81
N ARG A 126 -13.48 1.21 3.69
CA ARG A 126 -13.95 1.82 2.44
C ARG A 126 -12.86 2.63 1.74
N TYR A 127 -12.78 2.49 0.42
CA TYR A 127 -11.80 3.20 -0.40
C TYR A 127 -12.21 4.66 -0.63
N ASN A 128 -13.50 4.89 -0.87
CA ASN A 128 -14.09 6.21 -1.13
C ASN A 128 -15.48 6.35 -0.48
N LEU A 129 -16.23 7.40 -0.82
CA LEU A 129 -17.54 7.67 -0.25
C LEU A 129 -18.66 6.81 -0.83
N SER A 130 -18.45 6.20 -2.01
CA SER A 130 -19.45 5.33 -2.66
C SER A 130 -19.40 3.87 -2.20
N ASP A 131 -18.35 3.43 -1.47
CA ASP A 131 -18.25 2.04 -1.03
C ASP A 131 -19.10 1.71 0.20
N GLY A 132 -19.50 2.70 0.96
CA GLY A 132 -20.30 2.51 2.17
C GLY A 132 -20.63 3.81 2.88
N VAL A 133 -21.71 3.79 3.62
CA VAL A 133 -22.17 4.92 4.44
C VAL A 133 -21.43 4.91 5.78
N LEU A 134 -20.86 6.06 6.15
CA LEU A 134 -20.33 6.33 7.47
C LEU A 134 -20.92 7.66 7.96
N LEU A 135 -21.75 7.59 8.98
CA LEU A 135 -22.36 8.73 9.65
C LEU A 135 -21.44 9.19 10.78
N LYS A 136 -21.17 10.48 10.81
CA LYS A 136 -20.32 11.11 11.82
C LYS A 136 -21.07 12.21 12.51
N ASP A 137 -20.49 12.78 13.57
CA ASP A 137 -21.07 13.84 14.40
C ASP A 137 -21.77 14.94 13.59
N ASN A 138 -21.14 15.42 12.51
CA ASN A 138 -21.72 16.45 11.65
C ASN A 138 -23.01 15.96 10.93
N HIS A 139 -23.08 14.69 10.53
CA HIS A 139 -24.27 14.11 9.89
C HIS A 139 -25.40 13.94 10.92
N ILE A 140 -25.03 13.45 12.11
CA ILE A 140 -25.96 13.26 13.22
C ILE A 140 -26.51 14.60 13.69
N GLY A 141 -25.65 15.61 13.85
CA GLY A 141 -26.04 16.97 14.21
C GLY A 141 -27.00 17.60 13.20
N ALA A 142 -26.71 17.46 11.90
CA ALA A 142 -27.60 17.95 10.83
C ALA A 142 -28.95 17.24 10.77
N ALA A 143 -28.98 15.92 11.03
CA ALA A 143 -30.21 15.14 11.07
C ALA A 143 -31.01 15.32 12.37
N GLY A 144 -30.36 15.76 13.45
CA GLY A 144 -30.93 15.96 14.78
C GLY A 144 -30.88 14.72 15.68
N SER A 145 -30.65 13.51 15.16
CA SER A 145 -30.47 12.29 15.95
C SER A 145 -29.85 11.17 15.13
N VAL A 146 -29.23 10.19 15.81
CA VAL A 146 -28.66 8.99 15.18
C VAL A 146 -29.76 8.21 14.41
N THR A 147 -30.94 8.00 15.03
CA THR A 147 -32.05 7.28 14.40
C THR A 147 -32.47 7.91 13.09
N LYS A 148 -32.63 9.24 13.09
CA LYS A 148 -33.03 9.99 11.89
C LYS A 148 -31.94 9.98 10.82
N ALA A 149 -30.67 10.13 11.20
CA ALA A 149 -29.55 10.05 10.27
C ALA A 149 -29.46 8.68 9.58
N VAL A 150 -29.65 7.59 10.33
CA VAL A 150 -29.69 6.21 9.78
C VAL A 150 -30.89 6.01 8.85
N GLN A 151 -32.08 6.53 9.22
CA GLN A 151 -33.27 6.45 8.35
C GLN A 151 -33.05 7.18 7.03
N MET A 152 -32.58 8.42 7.06
CA MET A 152 -32.23 9.20 5.85
C MET A 152 -31.20 8.49 4.99
N ALA A 153 -30.18 7.87 5.61
CA ALA A 153 -29.14 7.12 4.88
C ALA A 153 -29.73 5.88 4.18
N LYS A 154 -30.65 5.16 4.81
CA LYS A 154 -31.34 4.01 4.21
C LYS A 154 -32.25 4.41 3.04
N GLU A 155 -32.92 5.54 3.14
CA GLU A 155 -33.79 6.08 2.07
C GLU A 155 -32.93 6.53 0.87
N TYR A 156 -31.82 7.22 1.13
CA TYR A 156 -30.92 7.72 0.09
C TYR A 156 -30.14 6.61 -0.63
N ALA A 157 -29.68 5.59 0.12
CA ALA A 157 -28.83 4.52 -0.39
C ALA A 157 -29.40 3.12 0.00
N PRO A 158 -30.54 2.70 -0.58
CA PRO A 158 -31.28 1.52 -0.13
C PRO A 158 -30.52 0.20 -0.36
N PHE A 159 -29.54 0.18 -1.26
CA PHE A 159 -28.74 -1.01 -1.52
C PHE A 159 -27.48 -1.13 -0.64
N VAL A 160 -27.16 -0.12 0.15
CA VAL A 160 -26.00 -0.18 1.07
C VAL A 160 -26.38 -1.00 2.30
N ARG A 161 -25.70 -2.14 2.48
CA ARG A 161 -26.01 -3.10 3.56
C ARG A 161 -25.43 -2.71 4.91
N LYS A 162 -24.32 -1.98 4.94
CA LYS A 162 -23.66 -1.52 6.16
C LYS A 162 -23.69 -0.02 6.26
N ILE A 163 -24.22 0.47 7.38
CA ILE A 163 -24.13 1.86 7.80
C ILE A 163 -23.34 1.86 9.10
N GLU A 164 -22.19 2.52 9.08
CA GLU A 164 -21.36 2.75 10.26
C GLU A 164 -21.72 4.10 10.87
N VAL A 165 -21.82 4.14 12.20
CA VAL A 165 -22.21 5.36 12.95
C VAL A 165 -21.16 5.66 14.00
#